data_5ba2cefcd694c5f12dab3b0641abf61c
#
_entry.id   5ba2cefcd694c5f12dab3b0641abf61c
#
_cell.length_a   1.000
_cell.length_b   1.000
_cell.length_c   1.000
_cell.angle_alpha   90.00
_cell.angle_beta   90.00
_cell.angle_gamma   90.00
#
_symmetry.space_group_name_H-M   'P 1'
#
loop_
_entity.id
_entity.type
_entity.pdbx_description
1 polymer ?
#
loop_
_entity_poly.entity_id
_entity_poly.type
_entity_poly.pdbx_seq_one_letter_code
_entity_poly.pdbx_strand_id
1 'polypeptide(L)'
;MNGIINVLKPAGMTSFDVVSHLRRVAGQKKIGHTGTLDPSAVGVLPICLGSATRAIEFIIDKDKVYRAELTLGSATDTQDSSGNVIFSGRVDADENRIAEVIMSFVGETDQLPPMYSAIKIDGKKLYQLARQGETVERQPRKITIYDIRILRIWEATERLPGNVAGSVPQPEVQVKKALFEVHCSKGTYIRTLCHDIGEKIGCGGHMSFLIRTRAGRYDLDSALTLEEIKKLALNKELESRLISAETVFDDFESIHLSEKEAFKYNNGVWLKINYQKDDTNPFIRVYDYNNIFLGIGEIFNNGQDTCLKSKKFFIKD
;
A
#
# COMPACT_ATOMS: atom_id res chain seq x y z
N MET A 1 7.05 22.11 6.46
CA MET A 1 7.42 20.79 7.06
C MET A 1 7.79 19.81 5.95
N ASN A 2 8.85 19.01 6.15
CA ASN A 2 9.31 17.98 5.21
C ASN A 2 9.57 16.70 5.99
N GLY A 3 8.96 15.58 5.56
CA GLY A 3 9.13 14.29 6.21
C GLY A 3 7.97 13.36 5.96
N ILE A 4 7.95 12.24 6.67
CA ILE A 4 6.95 11.19 6.55
C ILE A 4 6.27 11.03 7.90
N ILE A 5 4.95 10.91 7.90
CA ILE A 5 4.17 10.57 9.08
C ILE A 5 3.41 9.28 8.80
N ASN A 6 3.50 8.32 9.72
CA ASN A 6 2.75 7.09 9.63
C ASN A 6 1.37 7.29 10.26
N VAL A 7 0.32 7.18 9.47
CA VAL A 7 -1.07 7.44 9.89
C VAL A 7 -1.81 6.14 10.08
N LEU A 8 -2.53 5.99 11.18
CA LEU A 8 -3.55 4.97 11.36
C LEU A 8 -4.83 5.43 10.65
N LYS A 9 -5.02 5.02 9.39
CA LYS A 9 -6.23 5.37 8.64
C LYS A 9 -7.45 4.72 9.27
N PRO A 10 -8.47 5.48 9.67
CA PRO A 10 -9.74 4.91 10.16
C PRO A 10 -10.58 4.32 9.02
N ALA A 11 -11.56 3.48 9.36
CA ALA A 11 -12.62 3.08 8.44
C ALA A 11 -13.49 4.28 8.03
N GLY A 12 -14.14 4.18 6.87
CA GLY A 12 -15.06 5.20 6.35
C GLY A 12 -14.40 6.36 5.61
N MET A 13 -13.07 6.45 5.61
CA MET A 13 -12.30 7.47 4.88
C MET A 13 -11.52 6.86 3.72
N THR A 14 -11.47 7.54 2.59
CA THR A 14 -10.50 7.22 1.52
C THR A 14 -9.09 7.64 1.94
N SER A 15 -8.05 7.06 1.32
CA SER A 15 -6.67 7.53 1.52
C SER A 15 -6.48 8.99 1.14
N PHE A 16 -7.28 9.52 0.18
CA PHE A 16 -7.25 10.93 -0.20
C PHE A 16 -7.93 11.84 0.84
N ASP A 17 -8.96 11.38 1.54
CA ASP A 17 -9.59 12.14 2.64
C ASP A 17 -8.59 12.35 3.77
N VAL A 18 -7.77 11.32 4.09
CA VAL A 18 -6.67 11.45 5.05
C VAL A 18 -5.65 12.50 4.60
N VAL A 19 -5.25 12.49 3.32
CA VAL A 19 -4.37 13.52 2.75
C VAL A 19 -5.00 14.91 2.87
N SER A 20 -6.29 15.03 2.56
CA SER A 20 -7.03 16.30 2.63
C SER A 20 -7.16 16.82 4.06
N HIS A 21 -7.34 15.91 5.03
CA HIS A 21 -7.32 16.24 6.45
C HIS A 21 -5.94 16.78 6.88
N LEU A 22 -4.87 16.08 6.53
CA LEU A 22 -3.50 16.47 6.85
C LEU A 22 -3.10 17.81 6.20
N ARG A 23 -3.56 18.09 4.96
CA ARG A 23 -3.32 19.40 4.33
C ARG A 23 -3.86 20.56 5.16
N ARG A 24 -5.04 20.40 5.77
CA ARG A 24 -5.65 21.40 6.64
C ARG A 24 -4.88 21.52 7.96
N VAL A 25 -4.57 20.39 8.59
CA VAL A 25 -3.88 20.33 9.88
C VAL A 25 -2.45 20.86 9.78
N ALA A 26 -1.72 20.51 8.73
CA ALA A 26 -0.33 20.91 8.50
C ALA A 26 -0.18 22.28 7.81
N GLY A 27 -1.28 22.88 7.32
CA GLY A 27 -1.25 24.16 6.62
C GLY A 27 -0.44 24.13 5.31
N GLN A 28 -0.29 22.98 4.67
CA GLN A 28 0.50 22.85 3.43
C GLN A 28 -0.16 21.97 2.38
N LYS A 29 0.06 22.30 1.09
CA LYS A 29 -0.59 21.62 -0.05
C LYS A 29 0.14 20.38 -0.51
N LYS A 30 1.48 20.35 -0.42
CA LYS A 30 2.34 19.27 -0.96
C LYS A 30 2.36 18.11 0.02
N ILE A 31 1.33 17.26 -0.03
CA ILE A 31 1.14 16.06 0.78
C ILE A 31 0.61 14.94 -0.12
N GLY A 32 1.11 13.71 0.04
CA GLY A 32 0.68 12.53 -0.70
C GLY A 32 0.85 11.24 0.12
N HIS A 33 0.04 10.21 -0.19
CA HIS A 33 0.10 8.89 0.45
C HIS A 33 0.94 7.88 -0.36
N THR A 34 1.40 6.83 0.30
CA THR A 34 2.29 5.81 -0.26
C THR A 34 1.61 4.48 -0.60
N GLY A 35 0.34 4.52 -0.93
CA GLY A 35 -0.44 3.34 -1.33
C GLY A 35 -1.86 3.40 -0.81
N THR A 36 -2.81 3.21 -1.71
CA THR A 36 -4.24 3.29 -1.40
C THR A 36 -4.68 2.17 -0.46
N LEU A 37 -5.52 2.53 0.50
CA LEU A 37 -6.40 1.64 1.25
C LEU A 37 -7.84 1.94 0.86
N ASP A 38 -8.65 0.90 0.73
CA ASP A 38 -10.08 1.03 0.47
C ASP A 38 -10.78 1.80 1.61
N PRO A 39 -11.93 2.42 1.37
CA PRO A 39 -12.63 3.20 2.41
C PRO A 39 -12.94 2.40 3.67
N SER A 40 -13.37 1.15 3.52
CA SER A 40 -13.67 0.23 4.63
C SER A 40 -12.43 -0.28 5.35
N ALA A 41 -11.28 -0.36 4.66
CA ALA A 41 -10.02 -0.84 5.24
C ALA A 41 -9.44 0.16 6.24
N VAL A 42 -8.77 -0.36 7.26
CA VAL A 42 -8.07 0.42 8.29
C VAL A 42 -6.56 0.16 8.26
N GLY A 43 -5.80 0.90 9.05
CA GLY A 43 -4.40 0.58 9.33
C GLY A 43 -3.37 1.56 8.76
N VAL A 44 -2.17 1.08 8.67
CA VAL A 44 -0.94 1.82 8.36
C VAL A 44 -1.02 2.50 6.99
N LEU A 45 -0.90 3.83 6.98
CA LEU A 45 -0.88 4.66 5.77
C LEU A 45 0.22 5.73 5.89
N PRO A 46 1.44 5.45 5.44
CA PRO A 46 2.49 6.46 5.46
C PRO A 46 2.14 7.62 4.52
N ILE A 47 2.25 8.83 5.03
CA ILE A 47 1.96 10.08 4.31
C ILE A 47 3.24 10.91 4.24
N CYS A 48 3.61 11.34 3.04
CA CYS A 48 4.75 12.19 2.78
C CYS A 48 4.35 13.65 2.69
N LEU A 49 5.11 14.53 3.36
CA LEU A 49 4.92 15.98 3.41
C LEU A 49 6.10 16.70 2.73
N GLY A 50 5.80 17.74 1.96
CA GLY A 50 6.80 18.59 1.33
C GLY A 50 7.72 17.84 0.35
N SER A 51 9.03 18.03 0.47
CA SER A 51 10.01 17.34 -0.39
C SER A 51 9.97 15.81 -0.26
N ALA A 52 9.55 15.27 0.90
CA ALA A 52 9.41 13.84 1.11
C ALA A 52 8.38 13.17 0.16
N THR A 53 7.48 13.93 -0.48
CA THR A 53 6.61 13.38 -1.53
C THR A 53 7.36 12.77 -2.70
N ARG A 54 8.63 13.12 -2.89
CA ARG A 54 9.52 12.53 -3.90
C ARG A 54 9.95 11.09 -3.55
N ALA A 55 9.80 10.67 -2.27
CA ALA A 55 10.08 9.31 -1.82
C ALA A 55 8.89 8.35 -2.01
N ILE A 56 7.71 8.83 -2.37
CA ILE A 56 6.48 8.03 -2.46
C ILE A 56 6.68 6.79 -3.34
N GLU A 57 7.30 6.94 -4.51
CA GLU A 57 7.52 5.84 -5.45
C GLU A 57 8.34 4.69 -4.83
N PHE A 58 9.34 5.01 -4.00
CA PHE A 58 10.20 4.01 -3.34
C PHE A 58 9.49 3.29 -2.18
N ILE A 59 8.53 3.95 -1.53
CA ILE A 59 7.74 3.35 -0.44
C ILE A 59 6.61 2.48 -1.01
N ILE A 60 5.98 2.91 -2.12
CA ILE A 60 4.92 2.15 -2.79
C ILE A 60 5.45 0.77 -3.22
N ASP A 61 6.70 0.69 -3.62
CA ASP A 61 7.32 -0.53 -4.14
C ASP A 61 7.69 -1.57 -3.07
N LYS A 62 7.65 -1.19 -1.79
CA LYS A 62 7.90 -2.14 -0.68
C LYS A 62 6.72 -3.09 -0.47
N ASP A 63 6.98 -4.21 0.19
CA ASP A 63 5.99 -5.22 0.61
C ASP A 63 4.99 -4.69 1.64
N LYS A 64 3.91 -5.42 1.84
CA LYS A 64 2.84 -5.09 2.80
C LYS A 64 2.44 -6.32 3.59
N VAL A 65 2.00 -6.10 4.83
CA VAL A 65 1.34 -7.11 5.64
C VAL A 65 -0.08 -6.65 5.95
N TYR A 66 -1.00 -7.57 5.76
CA TYR A 66 -2.41 -7.34 6.04
C TYR A 66 -2.94 -8.43 6.98
N ARG A 67 -3.89 -8.07 7.82
CA ARG A 67 -4.77 -9.03 8.49
C ARG A 67 -6.14 -8.89 7.89
N ALA A 68 -6.65 -9.99 7.36
CA ALA A 68 -7.89 -10.04 6.61
C ALA A 68 -8.85 -11.06 7.21
N GLU A 69 -10.14 -10.73 7.20
CA GLU A 69 -11.22 -11.69 7.45
C GLU A 69 -11.89 -12.04 6.11
N LEU A 70 -11.88 -13.32 5.81
CA LEU A 70 -12.60 -13.95 4.70
C LEU A 70 -13.93 -14.48 5.23
N THR A 71 -15.01 -14.16 4.53
CA THR A 71 -16.31 -14.82 4.70
C THR A 71 -16.56 -15.73 3.51
N LEU A 72 -16.77 -17.02 3.78
CA LEU A 72 -17.10 -18.06 2.81
C LEU A 72 -18.63 -18.29 2.78
N GLY A 73 -19.15 -18.69 1.61
CA GLY A 73 -20.57 -18.94 1.40
C GLY A 73 -21.27 -17.88 0.54
N SER A 74 -20.57 -16.80 0.18
CA SER A 74 -21.07 -15.82 -0.79
C SER A 74 -19.95 -15.04 -1.46
N ALA A 75 -20.15 -14.66 -2.72
CA ALA A 75 -19.29 -13.75 -3.45
C ALA A 75 -20.05 -12.45 -3.77
N THR A 76 -19.32 -11.33 -3.79
CA THR A 76 -19.86 -10.00 -4.10
C THR A 76 -19.19 -9.39 -5.33
N ASP A 77 -19.87 -8.47 -5.99
CA ASP A 77 -19.37 -7.76 -7.17
C ASP A 77 -18.14 -6.88 -6.90
N THR A 78 -17.97 -6.41 -5.64
CA THR A 78 -16.79 -5.65 -5.18
C THR A 78 -15.71 -6.54 -4.58
N GLN A 79 -15.98 -7.83 -4.37
CA GLN A 79 -15.13 -8.80 -3.65
C GLN A 79 -14.92 -8.46 -2.18
N ASP A 80 -15.74 -7.56 -1.61
CA ASP A 80 -15.81 -7.21 -0.18
C ASP A 80 -17.25 -7.04 0.28
N SER A 81 -17.47 -6.81 1.59
CA SER A 81 -18.82 -6.68 2.17
C SER A 81 -19.58 -5.42 1.74
N SER A 82 -19.00 -4.52 0.94
CA SER A 82 -19.68 -3.31 0.47
C SER A 82 -20.48 -3.54 -0.82
N GLY A 83 -20.27 -4.67 -1.49
CA GLY A 83 -20.90 -5.01 -2.76
C GLY A 83 -22.22 -5.77 -2.61
N ASN A 84 -22.86 -6.00 -3.77
CA ASN A 84 -24.03 -6.85 -3.86
C ASN A 84 -23.61 -8.31 -4.03
N VAL A 85 -24.36 -9.23 -3.42
CA VAL A 85 -24.15 -10.67 -3.58
C VAL A 85 -24.46 -11.06 -5.03
N ILE A 86 -23.48 -11.67 -5.70
CA ILE A 86 -23.60 -12.21 -7.06
C ILE A 86 -23.64 -13.74 -7.08
N PHE A 87 -23.22 -14.39 -6.00
CA PHE A 87 -23.25 -15.82 -5.83
C PHE A 87 -23.39 -16.19 -4.36
N SER A 88 -24.16 -17.25 -4.04
CA SER A 88 -24.24 -17.87 -2.72
C SER A 88 -24.14 -19.38 -2.85
N GLY A 89 -23.35 -20.01 -1.98
CA GLY A 89 -23.14 -21.45 -1.95
C GLY A 89 -23.00 -21.98 -0.53
N ARG A 90 -23.34 -23.24 -0.33
CA ARG A 90 -23.10 -23.91 0.96
C ARG A 90 -21.61 -24.16 1.19
N VAL A 91 -21.15 -23.97 2.42
CA VAL A 91 -19.74 -24.22 2.80
C VAL A 91 -19.64 -25.63 3.43
N ASP A 92 -19.42 -26.62 2.58
CA ASP A 92 -19.26 -28.02 3.03
C ASP A 92 -17.81 -28.36 3.43
N ALA A 93 -16.84 -27.51 3.07
CA ALA A 93 -15.43 -27.67 3.43
C ALA A 93 -15.23 -27.57 4.95
N ASP A 94 -14.49 -28.49 5.55
CA ASP A 94 -14.03 -28.42 6.92
C ASP A 94 -12.88 -27.41 7.11
N GLU A 95 -12.48 -27.17 8.35
CA GLU A 95 -11.41 -26.23 8.68
C GLU A 95 -10.06 -26.61 8.06
N ASN A 96 -9.75 -27.91 7.98
CA ASN A 96 -8.50 -28.38 7.39
C ASN A 96 -8.48 -28.08 5.89
N ARG A 97 -9.58 -28.36 5.19
CA ARG A 97 -9.69 -28.07 3.76
C ARG A 97 -9.60 -26.58 3.48
N ILE A 98 -10.24 -25.75 4.29
CA ILE A 98 -10.16 -24.29 4.18
C ILE A 98 -8.71 -23.84 4.38
N ALA A 99 -8.03 -24.35 5.41
CA ALA A 99 -6.64 -24.02 5.67
C ALA A 99 -5.71 -24.44 4.52
N GLU A 100 -5.85 -25.66 3.99
CA GLU A 100 -5.09 -26.12 2.82
C GLU A 100 -5.25 -25.18 1.62
N VAL A 101 -6.49 -24.77 1.32
CA VAL A 101 -6.76 -23.91 0.17
C VAL A 101 -6.15 -22.53 0.41
N ILE A 102 -6.28 -21.93 1.58
CA ILE A 102 -5.66 -20.65 1.92
C ILE A 102 -4.14 -20.73 1.73
N MET A 103 -3.50 -21.76 2.30
CA MET A 103 -2.04 -21.93 2.22
C MET A 103 -1.54 -22.19 0.79
N SER A 104 -2.39 -22.74 -0.09
CA SER A 104 -2.02 -22.98 -1.48
C SER A 104 -1.83 -21.72 -2.33
N PHE A 105 -2.11 -20.53 -1.79
CA PHE A 105 -1.85 -19.26 -2.45
C PHE A 105 -0.47 -18.67 -2.12
N VAL A 106 0.31 -19.29 -1.23
CA VAL A 106 1.70 -18.87 -0.97
C VAL A 106 2.56 -19.14 -2.20
N GLY A 107 3.36 -18.15 -2.58
CA GLY A 107 4.24 -18.19 -3.75
C GLY A 107 3.89 -17.14 -4.80
N GLU A 108 4.46 -17.30 -6.00
CA GLU A 108 4.15 -16.45 -7.15
C GLU A 108 2.86 -16.91 -7.82
N THR A 109 1.99 -15.97 -8.15
CA THR A 109 0.74 -16.22 -8.86
C THR A 109 0.35 -15.04 -9.74
N ASP A 110 -0.47 -15.31 -10.74
CA ASP A 110 -1.10 -14.28 -11.56
C ASP A 110 -2.46 -13.92 -10.96
N GLN A 111 -2.62 -12.69 -10.49
CA GLN A 111 -3.87 -12.19 -9.93
C GLN A 111 -4.57 -11.26 -10.91
N LEU A 112 -5.85 -11.49 -11.18
CA LEU A 112 -6.69 -10.61 -11.97
C LEU A 112 -7.17 -9.43 -11.09
N PRO A 113 -6.74 -8.19 -11.36
CA PRO A 113 -7.15 -7.04 -10.54
C PRO A 113 -8.67 -6.86 -10.54
N PRO A 114 -9.30 -6.45 -9.42
CA PRO A 114 -10.74 -6.24 -9.37
C PRO A 114 -11.16 -5.04 -10.22
N MET A 115 -12.41 -5.02 -10.69
CA MET A 115 -12.99 -3.87 -11.39
C MET A 115 -13.00 -2.61 -10.50
N TYR A 116 -13.22 -2.77 -9.21
CA TYR A 116 -13.17 -1.69 -8.23
C TYR A 116 -11.72 -1.39 -7.80
N SER A 117 -10.86 -0.99 -8.76
CA SER A 117 -9.46 -0.62 -8.52
C SER A 117 -9.08 0.73 -9.13
N ALA A 118 -7.94 1.28 -8.69
CA ALA A 118 -7.40 2.54 -9.19
C ALA A 118 -6.57 2.39 -10.49
N ILE A 119 -6.50 1.20 -11.05
CA ILE A 119 -5.82 0.92 -12.33
C ILE A 119 -6.51 1.72 -13.43
N LYS A 120 -5.72 2.27 -14.34
CA LYS A 120 -6.22 2.99 -15.50
C LYS A 120 -6.14 2.13 -16.75
N ILE A 121 -7.24 2.10 -17.51
CA ILE A 121 -7.30 1.59 -18.88
C ILE A 121 -7.83 2.74 -19.74
N ASP A 122 -7.16 3.08 -20.82
CA ASP A 122 -7.49 4.18 -21.71
C ASP A 122 -7.75 5.53 -21.00
N GLY A 123 -6.93 5.79 -19.96
CA GLY A 123 -7.00 7.02 -19.17
C GLY A 123 -8.08 7.06 -18.08
N LYS A 124 -9.06 6.14 -18.09
CA LYS A 124 -10.11 6.03 -17.08
C LYS A 124 -9.75 5.01 -16.00
N LYS A 125 -10.09 5.29 -14.75
CA LYS A 125 -9.88 4.34 -13.65
C LYS A 125 -10.96 3.25 -13.67
N LEU A 126 -10.56 1.99 -13.43
CA LEU A 126 -11.47 0.84 -13.45
C LEU A 126 -12.69 1.02 -12.54
N TYR A 127 -12.52 1.56 -11.33
CA TYR A 127 -13.65 1.80 -10.43
C TYR A 127 -14.68 2.80 -10.97
N GLN A 128 -14.29 3.70 -11.89
CA GLN A 128 -15.22 4.65 -12.53
C GLN A 128 -16.09 3.93 -13.57
N LEU A 129 -15.50 3.01 -14.33
CA LEU A 129 -16.20 2.16 -15.28
C LEU A 129 -17.14 1.18 -14.54
N ALA A 130 -16.66 0.54 -13.48
CA ALA A 130 -17.47 -0.35 -12.66
C ALA A 130 -18.74 0.32 -12.10
N ARG A 131 -18.63 1.58 -11.64
CA ARG A 131 -19.79 2.38 -11.17
C ARG A 131 -20.78 2.74 -12.28
N GLN A 132 -20.36 2.70 -13.54
CA GLN A 132 -21.20 2.89 -14.72
C GLN A 132 -21.82 1.57 -15.21
N GLY A 133 -21.54 0.45 -14.52
CA GLY A 133 -21.98 -0.89 -14.91
C GLY A 133 -21.14 -1.48 -16.05
N GLU A 134 -20.04 -0.84 -16.42
CA GLU A 134 -19.16 -1.31 -17.50
C GLU A 134 -18.13 -2.29 -16.94
N THR A 135 -17.98 -3.44 -17.59
CA THR A 135 -16.92 -4.40 -17.33
C THR A 135 -15.96 -4.39 -18.51
N VAL A 136 -14.66 -4.25 -18.21
CA VAL A 136 -13.60 -4.27 -19.22
C VAL A 136 -12.65 -5.44 -18.99
N GLU A 137 -12.03 -5.91 -20.07
CA GLU A 137 -11.00 -6.92 -19.98
C GLU A 137 -9.79 -6.38 -19.20
N ARG A 138 -9.28 -7.19 -18.29
CA ARG A 138 -8.14 -6.86 -17.43
C ARG A 138 -7.05 -7.90 -17.65
N GLN A 139 -5.81 -7.43 -17.62
CA GLN A 139 -4.67 -8.35 -17.70
C GLN A 139 -4.27 -8.81 -16.30
N PRO A 140 -4.05 -10.10 -16.10
CA PRO A 140 -3.48 -10.62 -14.86
C PRO A 140 -2.12 -9.96 -14.56
N ARG A 141 -1.79 -9.85 -13.28
CA ARG A 141 -0.52 -9.29 -12.82
C ARG A 141 0.16 -10.25 -11.89
N LYS A 142 1.45 -10.44 -12.10
CA LYS A 142 2.28 -11.22 -11.18
C LYS A 142 2.34 -10.55 -9.83
N ILE A 143 1.99 -11.32 -8.81
CA ILE A 143 2.14 -10.98 -7.40
C ILE A 143 2.86 -12.12 -6.69
N THR A 144 3.41 -11.81 -5.53
CA THR A 144 4.01 -12.82 -4.65
C THR A 144 3.36 -12.72 -3.28
N ILE A 145 2.85 -13.83 -2.81
CA ILE A 145 2.44 -14.01 -1.43
C ILE A 145 3.59 -14.70 -0.74
N TYR A 146 4.32 -13.95 0.10
CA TYR A 146 5.52 -14.47 0.77
C TYR A 146 5.18 -15.43 1.89
N ASP A 147 4.10 -15.14 2.64
CA ASP A 147 3.65 -15.95 3.75
C ASP A 147 2.18 -15.69 4.06
N ILE A 148 1.48 -16.72 4.57
CA ILE A 148 0.15 -16.62 5.15
C ILE A 148 0.15 -17.32 6.50
N ARG A 149 -0.30 -16.62 7.54
CA ARG A 149 -0.51 -17.17 8.87
C ARG A 149 -2.00 -17.17 9.20
N ILE A 150 -2.62 -18.34 9.25
CA ILE A 150 -4.02 -18.50 9.67
C ILE A 150 -4.08 -18.29 11.18
N LEU A 151 -4.94 -17.38 11.62
CA LEU A 151 -5.12 -17.03 13.01
C LEU A 151 -6.32 -17.75 13.62
N ARG A 152 -7.40 -17.91 12.86
CA ARG A 152 -8.62 -18.59 13.29
C ARG A 152 -9.50 -18.94 12.08
N ILE A 153 -10.18 -20.09 12.16
CA ILE A 153 -11.30 -20.47 11.31
C ILE A 153 -12.49 -20.78 12.23
N TRP A 154 -13.71 -20.33 11.88
CA TRP A 154 -14.90 -20.57 12.72
C TRP A 154 -16.18 -20.48 11.90
N GLU A 155 -17.24 -21.04 12.44
CA GLU A 155 -18.61 -20.89 11.92
C GLU A 155 -19.26 -19.63 12.50
N ALA A 156 -20.05 -18.95 11.68
CA ALA A 156 -20.79 -17.75 12.07
C ALA A 156 -22.16 -17.73 11.40
N THR A 157 -23.07 -16.97 11.98
CA THR A 157 -24.37 -16.65 11.39
C THR A 157 -24.37 -15.18 11.02
N GLU A 158 -24.55 -14.86 9.74
CA GLU A 158 -24.52 -13.50 9.25
C GLU A 158 -25.64 -13.21 8.26
N ARG A 159 -25.97 -11.93 8.14
CA ARG A 159 -26.80 -11.43 7.04
C ARG A 159 -25.90 -11.20 5.83
N LEU A 160 -26.30 -11.72 4.69
CA LEU A 160 -25.54 -11.53 3.45
C LEU A 160 -25.42 -10.04 3.09
N PRO A 161 -24.30 -9.60 2.50
CA PRO A 161 -24.14 -8.25 2.02
C PRO A 161 -25.18 -7.89 0.96
N GLY A 162 -25.63 -6.66 0.95
CA GLY A 162 -26.52 -6.13 -0.08
C GLY A 162 -27.39 -5.00 0.45
N ASN A 163 -27.29 -3.85 -0.18
CA ASN A 163 -28.15 -2.69 0.07
C ASN A 163 -29.17 -2.59 -1.05
N VAL A 164 -30.33 -3.21 -0.86
CA VAL A 164 -31.53 -2.81 -1.62
C VAL A 164 -32.33 -1.90 -0.72
N ALA A 165 -32.28 -0.60 -0.97
CA ALA A 165 -33.13 0.37 -0.26
C ALA A 165 -34.59 -0.06 -0.38
N GLY A 166 -35.24 -0.36 0.77
CA GLY A 166 -36.66 -0.75 0.83
C GLY A 166 -36.93 -2.25 0.77
N SER A 167 -35.93 -3.13 0.80
CA SER A 167 -36.14 -4.59 0.76
C SER A 167 -36.27 -5.20 2.16
N VAL A 168 -36.95 -6.34 2.20
CA VAL A 168 -37.07 -7.24 3.36
C VAL A 168 -35.67 -7.55 3.89
N PRO A 169 -35.44 -7.57 5.24
CA PRO A 169 -34.16 -7.95 5.80
C PRO A 169 -33.67 -9.28 5.19
N GLN A 170 -32.42 -9.30 4.70
CA GLN A 170 -31.80 -10.51 4.17
C GLN A 170 -31.82 -11.60 5.25
N PRO A 171 -32.13 -12.86 4.91
CA PRO A 171 -32.12 -13.94 5.89
C PRO A 171 -30.72 -14.13 6.46
N GLU A 172 -30.66 -14.53 7.70
CA GLU A 172 -29.41 -14.99 8.31
C GLU A 172 -29.04 -16.36 7.72
N VAL A 173 -27.78 -16.49 7.33
CA VAL A 173 -27.22 -17.71 6.75
C VAL A 173 -26.02 -18.17 7.55
N GLN A 174 -25.80 -19.47 7.55
CA GLN A 174 -24.58 -20.05 8.11
C GLN A 174 -23.43 -19.84 7.15
N VAL A 175 -22.36 -19.25 7.65
CA VAL A 175 -21.13 -18.98 6.91
C VAL A 175 -19.93 -19.54 7.66
N LYS A 176 -18.82 -19.75 6.99
CA LYS A 176 -17.53 -19.99 7.64
C LYS A 176 -16.61 -18.79 7.42
N LYS A 177 -15.88 -18.45 8.45
CA LYS A 177 -14.94 -17.32 8.42
C LYS A 177 -13.52 -17.79 8.66
N ALA A 178 -12.56 -17.10 8.03
CA ALA A 178 -11.16 -17.28 8.30
C ALA A 178 -10.50 -15.92 8.53
N LEU A 179 -9.84 -15.75 9.67
CA LEU A 179 -8.95 -14.63 9.95
C LEU A 179 -7.52 -15.06 9.68
N PHE A 180 -6.82 -14.38 8.82
CA PHE A 180 -5.42 -14.68 8.51
C PHE A 180 -4.60 -13.40 8.32
N GLU A 181 -3.31 -13.53 8.51
CA GLU A 181 -2.32 -12.51 8.20
C GLU A 181 -1.59 -12.90 6.92
N VAL A 182 -1.42 -11.97 6.00
CA VAL A 182 -0.78 -12.21 4.71
C VAL A 182 0.32 -11.18 4.46
N HIS A 183 1.54 -11.67 4.20
CA HIS A 183 2.68 -10.88 3.75
C HIS A 183 2.80 -11.02 2.23
N CYS A 184 2.75 -9.90 1.51
CA CYS A 184 2.67 -9.93 0.05
C CYS A 184 3.42 -8.78 -0.62
N SER A 185 3.71 -8.95 -1.90
CA SER A 185 4.30 -7.95 -2.77
C SER A 185 3.36 -6.76 -3.01
N LYS A 186 3.91 -5.66 -3.52
CA LYS A 186 3.11 -4.54 -4.02
C LYS A 186 2.10 -5.01 -5.06
N GLY A 187 0.95 -4.33 -5.12
CA GLY A 187 -0.07 -4.58 -6.14
C GLY A 187 -1.00 -5.75 -5.86
N THR A 188 -0.79 -6.50 -4.77
CA THR A 188 -1.69 -7.57 -4.33
C THR A 188 -3.01 -7.00 -3.82
N TYR A 189 -4.12 -7.52 -4.35
CA TYR A 189 -5.48 -7.22 -3.91
C TYR A 189 -5.98 -8.31 -2.96
N ILE A 190 -6.12 -7.98 -1.68
CA ILE A 190 -6.58 -8.94 -0.67
C ILE A 190 -8.05 -9.32 -0.88
N ARG A 191 -8.86 -8.41 -1.43
CA ARG A 191 -10.24 -8.71 -1.86
C ARG A 191 -10.28 -9.83 -2.89
N THR A 192 -9.41 -9.75 -3.89
CA THR A 192 -9.31 -10.80 -4.93
C THR A 192 -8.78 -12.10 -4.33
N LEU A 193 -7.80 -12.06 -3.43
CA LEU A 193 -7.34 -13.25 -2.72
C LEU A 193 -8.49 -13.95 -1.97
N CYS A 194 -9.32 -13.21 -1.25
CA CYS A 194 -10.48 -13.76 -0.54
C CYS A 194 -11.51 -14.35 -1.52
N HIS A 195 -11.76 -13.67 -2.63
CA HIS A 195 -12.64 -14.15 -3.68
C HIS A 195 -12.12 -15.47 -4.31
N ASP A 196 -10.85 -15.50 -4.71
CA ASP A 196 -10.21 -16.65 -5.35
C ASP A 196 -10.15 -17.88 -4.41
N ILE A 197 -9.95 -17.66 -3.10
CA ILE A 197 -10.07 -18.74 -2.09
C ILE A 197 -11.48 -19.31 -2.10
N GLY A 198 -12.51 -18.48 -2.08
CA GLY A 198 -13.91 -18.92 -2.12
C GLY A 198 -14.28 -19.65 -3.40
N GLU A 199 -13.79 -19.19 -4.54
CA GLU A 199 -13.95 -19.87 -5.84
C GLU A 199 -13.26 -21.25 -5.83
N LYS A 200 -12.03 -21.33 -5.32
CA LYS A 200 -11.28 -22.60 -5.24
C LYS A 200 -11.93 -23.64 -4.32
N ILE A 201 -12.65 -23.18 -3.29
CA ILE A 201 -13.45 -24.05 -2.41
C ILE A 201 -14.78 -24.41 -3.09
N GLY A 202 -15.29 -23.58 -4.01
CA GLY A 202 -16.55 -23.77 -4.72
C GLY A 202 -17.79 -23.23 -4.03
N CYS A 203 -17.62 -22.44 -2.95
CA CYS A 203 -18.72 -21.87 -2.17
C CYS A 203 -18.88 -20.35 -2.29
N GLY A 204 -17.99 -19.70 -3.05
CA GLY A 204 -17.86 -18.24 -3.05
C GLY A 204 -17.19 -17.69 -1.80
N GLY A 205 -16.56 -16.52 -1.93
CA GLY A 205 -15.88 -15.85 -0.84
C GLY A 205 -15.75 -14.34 -1.10
N HIS A 206 -15.73 -13.57 -0.02
CA HIS A 206 -15.46 -12.15 -0.07
C HIS A 206 -14.71 -11.70 1.19
N MET A 207 -14.04 -10.56 1.10
CA MET A 207 -13.35 -9.95 2.23
C MET A 207 -14.33 -9.18 3.10
N SER A 208 -14.47 -9.57 4.37
CA SER A 208 -15.35 -8.87 5.33
C SER A 208 -14.65 -7.83 6.19
N PHE A 209 -13.34 -7.98 6.41
CA PHE A 209 -12.53 -6.99 7.15
C PHE A 209 -11.10 -6.95 6.62
N LEU A 210 -10.48 -5.76 6.68
CA LEU A 210 -9.08 -5.57 6.31
C LEU A 210 -8.40 -4.53 7.19
N ILE A 211 -7.27 -4.92 7.76
CA ILE A 211 -6.32 -3.98 8.35
C ILE A 211 -4.95 -4.15 7.73
N ARG A 212 -4.34 -3.07 7.24
CA ARG A 212 -2.92 -3.09 6.87
C ARG A 212 -2.09 -2.89 8.11
N THR A 213 -1.38 -3.92 8.54
CA THR A 213 -0.54 -3.91 9.75
C THR A 213 0.87 -3.39 9.47
N ARG A 214 1.35 -3.53 8.21
CA ARG A 214 2.68 -3.03 7.81
C ARG A 214 2.71 -2.57 6.35
N ALA A 215 3.48 -1.53 6.07
CA ALA A 215 3.80 -1.05 4.74
C ALA A 215 5.30 -0.69 4.67
N GLY A 216 6.12 -1.57 4.08
CA GLY A 216 7.57 -1.49 4.17
C GLY A 216 8.03 -1.51 5.63
N ARG A 217 8.72 -0.45 6.06
CA ARG A 217 9.22 -0.28 7.43
C ARG A 217 8.20 0.29 8.44
N TYR A 218 7.05 0.76 7.96
CA TYR A 218 6.02 1.37 8.80
C TYR A 218 5.03 0.31 9.29
N ASP A 219 4.78 0.25 10.60
CA ASP A 219 3.92 -0.69 11.29
C ASP A 219 2.84 0.00 12.14
N LEU A 220 2.03 -0.77 12.84
CA LEU A 220 0.97 -0.23 13.70
C LEU A 220 1.53 0.51 14.92
N ASP A 221 2.68 0.08 15.46
CA ASP A 221 3.25 0.65 16.69
C ASP A 221 3.72 2.09 16.47
N SER A 222 4.14 2.41 15.25
CA SER A 222 4.56 3.76 14.85
C SER A 222 3.43 4.62 14.28
N ALA A 223 2.21 4.08 14.14
CA ALA A 223 1.09 4.77 13.50
C ALA A 223 0.35 5.71 14.46
N LEU A 224 0.10 6.93 14.03
CA LEU A 224 -0.64 7.95 14.78
C LEU A 224 -2.07 8.09 14.25
N THR A 225 -3.02 8.25 15.15
CA THR A 225 -4.41 8.58 14.81
C THR A 225 -4.50 10.03 14.30
N LEU A 226 -5.59 10.34 13.59
CA LEU A 226 -5.84 11.70 13.11
C LEU A 226 -6.00 12.71 14.27
N GLU A 227 -6.54 12.27 15.40
CA GLU A 227 -6.71 13.06 16.62
C GLU A 227 -5.35 13.39 17.26
N GLU A 228 -4.44 12.42 17.37
CA GLU A 228 -3.09 12.65 17.87
C GLU A 228 -2.33 13.63 16.97
N ILE A 229 -2.41 13.45 15.66
CA ILE A 229 -1.77 14.34 14.68
C ILE A 229 -2.32 15.77 14.82
N LYS A 230 -3.63 15.92 15.01
CA LYS A 230 -4.25 17.23 15.24
C LYS A 230 -3.74 17.88 16.53
N LYS A 231 -3.61 17.12 17.63
CA LYS A 231 -3.04 17.60 18.90
C LYS A 231 -1.59 18.06 18.73
N LEU A 232 -0.75 17.26 18.07
CA LEU A 232 0.64 17.60 17.76
C LEU A 232 0.74 18.91 16.96
N ALA A 233 -0.14 19.09 15.97
CA ALA A 233 -0.16 20.32 15.18
C ALA A 233 -0.57 21.55 16.00
N LEU A 234 -1.58 21.44 16.87
CA LEU A 234 -2.00 22.51 17.77
C LEU A 234 -0.89 22.92 18.74
N ASN A 235 -0.12 21.94 19.24
CA ASN A 235 1.01 22.17 20.12
C ASN A 235 2.30 22.62 19.39
N LYS A 236 2.29 22.71 18.04
CA LYS A 236 3.46 22.99 17.20
C LYS A 236 4.57 21.92 17.29
N GLU A 237 4.19 20.69 17.63
CA GLU A 237 5.08 19.53 17.79
C GLU A 237 5.08 18.61 16.58
N LEU A 238 4.21 18.85 15.58
CA LEU A 238 4.04 17.94 14.44
C LEU A 238 5.34 17.74 13.65
N GLU A 239 6.13 18.80 13.45
CA GLU A 239 7.37 18.72 12.67
C GLU A 239 8.44 17.82 13.32
N SER A 240 8.53 17.81 14.65
CA SER A 240 9.46 16.95 15.40
C SER A 240 9.09 15.46 15.36
N ARG A 241 7.86 15.15 14.97
CA ARG A 241 7.37 13.77 14.84
C ARG A 241 7.46 13.23 13.41
N LEU A 242 7.91 14.05 12.47
CA LEU A 242 8.11 13.59 11.10
C LEU A 242 9.39 12.75 10.99
N ILE A 243 9.27 11.63 10.33
CA ILE A 243 10.38 10.74 9.98
C ILE A 243 11.08 11.34 8.76
N SER A 244 12.41 11.40 8.78
CA SER A 244 13.19 11.88 7.62
C SER A 244 12.95 11.00 6.38
N ALA A 245 12.81 11.64 5.22
CA ALA A 245 12.72 10.92 3.95
C ALA A 245 13.98 10.10 3.63
N GLU A 246 15.11 10.48 4.19
CA GLU A 246 16.38 9.76 4.08
C GLU A 246 16.28 8.31 4.54
N THR A 247 15.49 8.06 5.61
CA THR A 247 15.32 6.72 6.18
C THR A 247 14.69 5.70 5.22
N VAL A 248 14.05 6.16 4.14
CA VAL A 248 13.51 5.28 3.09
C VAL A 248 14.62 4.55 2.33
N PHE A 249 15.84 5.10 2.39
CA PHE A 249 17.01 4.67 1.62
C PHE A 249 18.14 4.13 2.51
N ASP A 250 17.85 3.74 3.76
CA ASP A 250 18.87 3.24 4.69
C ASP A 250 19.66 2.03 4.13
N ASP A 251 19.01 1.24 3.25
CA ASP A 251 19.60 0.08 2.57
C ASP A 251 20.54 0.48 1.41
N PHE A 252 20.59 1.76 1.01
CA PHE A 252 21.46 2.23 -0.07
C PHE A 252 22.81 2.68 0.49
N GLU A 253 23.88 2.42 -0.24
CA GLU A 253 25.20 3.00 0.05
C GLU A 253 25.17 4.53 -0.01
N SER A 254 26.21 5.18 0.47
CA SER A 254 26.29 6.63 0.52
C SER A 254 27.59 7.17 -0.06
N ILE A 255 27.53 8.37 -0.61
CA ILE A 255 28.66 9.16 -1.06
C ILE A 255 28.58 10.59 -0.49
N HIS A 256 29.73 11.11 -0.05
CA HIS A 256 29.87 12.47 0.44
C HIS A 256 30.61 13.30 -0.57
N LEU A 257 30.01 14.41 -0.98
CA LEU A 257 30.55 15.30 -1.98
C LEU A 257 31.35 16.43 -1.33
N SER A 258 32.47 16.81 -1.92
CA SER A 258 33.14 18.06 -1.59
C SER A 258 32.24 19.26 -1.94
N GLU A 259 32.55 20.44 -1.41
CA GLU A 259 31.80 21.68 -1.68
C GLU A 259 31.64 21.95 -3.18
N LYS A 260 32.74 21.80 -3.96
CA LYS A 260 32.74 21.98 -5.43
C LYS A 260 31.86 20.97 -6.15
N GLU A 261 31.88 19.70 -5.70
CA GLU A 261 31.06 18.63 -6.26
C GLU A 261 29.60 18.81 -5.92
N ALA A 262 29.29 19.16 -4.66
CA ALA A 262 27.93 19.43 -4.22
C ALA A 262 27.30 20.59 -5.01
N PHE A 263 28.06 21.65 -5.26
CA PHE A 263 27.62 22.77 -6.10
C PHE A 263 27.30 22.30 -7.54
N LYS A 264 28.19 21.52 -8.17
CA LYS A 264 27.94 20.95 -9.51
C LYS A 264 26.73 20.03 -9.53
N TYR A 265 26.65 19.11 -8.55
CA TYR A 265 25.57 18.14 -8.43
C TYR A 265 24.20 18.82 -8.26
N ASN A 266 24.11 19.86 -7.43
CA ASN A 266 22.89 20.64 -7.21
C ASN A 266 22.42 21.39 -8.47
N ASN A 267 23.36 21.70 -9.38
CA ASN A 267 23.06 22.30 -10.67
C ASN A 267 22.86 21.27 -11.80
N GLY A 268 22.70 19.98 -11.46
CA GLY A 268 22.40 18.92 -12.41
C GLY A 268 23.60 18.44 -13.26
N VAL A 269 24.82 18.85 -12.89
CA VAL A 269 26.05 18.42 -13.57
C VAL A 269 26.43 17.02 -13.12
N TRP A 270 26.74 16.16 -14.05
CA TRP A 270 27.31 14.84 -13.77
C TRP A 270 28.67 14.93 -13.14
N LEU A 271 28.93 14.09 -12.16
CA LEU A 271 30.25 14.03 -11.52
C LEU A 271 30.96 12.74 -11.91
N LYS A 272 32.21 12.83 -12.28
CA LYS A 272 33.10 11.68 -12.35
C LYS A 272 33.41 11.27 -10.90
N ILE A 273 33.20 10.00 -10.57
CA ILE A 273 33.45 9.45 -9.24
C ILE A 273 34.35 8.23 -9.32
N ASN A 274 35.18 8.04 -8.29
CA ASN A 274 35.91 6.82 -8.11
C ASN A 274 35.12 5.85 -7.23
N TYR A 275 34.24 5.09 -7.88
CA TYR A 275 33.31 4.18 -7.22
C TYR A 275 33.19 2.88 -8.00
N GLN A 276 33.37 1.76 -7.31
CA GLN A 276 33.10 0.44 -7.87
C GLN A 276 31.57 0.21 -7.80
N LYS A 277 30.93 0.24 -8.95
CA LYS A 277 29.48 0.04 -9.04
C LYS A 277 29.12 -1.38 -8.60
N ASP A 278 28.20 -1.49 -7.65
CA ASP A 278 27.45 -2.71 -7.42
C ASP A 278 26.43 -2.86 -8.56
N ASP A 279 26.50 -3.97 -9.30
CA ASP A 279 25.59 -4.24 -10.42
C ASP A 279 24.14 -4.49 -9.98
N THR A 280 23.90 -4.68 -8.70
CA THR A 280 22.57 -4.97 -8.15
C THR A 280 21.72 -3.73 -7.90
N ASN A 281 22.34 -2.59 -7.55
CA ASN A 281 21.63 -1.33 -7.26
C ASN A 281 22.40 -0.12 -7.81
N PRO A 282 21.86 0.58 -8.82
CA PRO A 282 22.49 1.77 -9.37
C PRO A 282 22.30 3.03 -8.51
N PHE A 283 21.51 2.96 -7.45
CA PHE A 283 21.14 4.13 -6.65
C PHE A 283 21.99 4.24 -5.39
N ILE A 284 22.34 5.49 -5.02
CA ILE A 284 23.17 5.82 -3.88
C ILE A 284 22.64 7.07 -3.16
N ARG A 285 22.77 7.12 -1.83
CA ARG A 285 22.47 8.31 -1.04
C ARG A 285 23.60 9.33 -1.24
N VAL A 286 23.24 10.58 -1.50
CA VAL A 286 24.19 11.66 -1.74
C VAL A 286 24.09 12.68 -0.64
N TYR A 287 25.22 13.00 -0.04
CA TYR A 287 25.38 14.01 1.02
C TYR A 287 26.34 15.10 0.55
N ASP A 288 26.14 16.31 1.07
CA ASP A 288 27.10 17.39 0.90
C ASP A 288 28.27 17.29 1.91
N TYR A 289 29.18 18.24 1.84
CA TYR A 289 30.35 18.35 2.72
C TYR A 289 29.99 18.68 4.20
N ASN A 290 28.77 19.13 4.47
CA ASN A 290 28.22 19.34 5.82
C ASN A 290 27.39 18.14 6.31
N ASN A 291 27.46 17.01 5.61
CA ASN A 291 26.67 15.82 5.94
C ASN A 291 25.14 16.01 5.80
N ILE A 292 24.72 16.94 4.94
CA ILE A 292 23.30 17.17 4.64
C ILE A 292 22.88 16.25 3.51
N PHE A 293 21.82 15.48 3.72
CA PHE A 293 21.23 14.60 2.69
C PHE A 293 20.68 15.42 1.53
N LEU A 294 21.31 15.33 0.37
CA LEU A 294 20.90 16.02 -0.85
C LEU A 294 19.82 15.25 -1.61
N GLY A 295 19.91 13.92 -1.59
CA GLY A 295 18.99 13.08 -2.31
C GLY A 295 19.56 11.75 -2.77
N ILE A 296 18.95 11.18 -3.79
CA ILE A 296 19.37 9.94 -4.43
C ILE A 296 20.04 10.23 -5.75
N GLY A 297 21.25 9.71 -5.90
CA GLY A 297 22.01 9.68 -7.14
C GLY A 297 21.85 8.36 -7.86
N GLU A 298 22.10 8.39 -9.16
CA GLU A 298 22.19 7.20 -10.01
C GLU A 298 23.60 7.10 -10.57
N ILE A 299 24.24 5.95 -10.31
CA ILE A 299 25.58 5.64 -10.82
C ILE A 299 25.45 5.00 -12.20
N PHE A 300 26.18 5.50 -13.16
CA PHE A 300 26.20 4.97 -14.53
C PHE A 300 27.59 5.06 -15.14
N ASN A 301 27.82 4.26 -16.17
CA ASN A 301 29.05 4.29 -16.96
C ASN A 301 28.81 5.10 -18.23
N ASN A 302 29.68 6.06 -18.54
CA ASN A 302 29.62 6.85 -19.80
C ASN A 302 30.49 6.27 -20.91
N GLY A 303 31.07 5.07 -20.73
CA GLY A 303 31.99 4.40 -21.66
C GLY A 303 33.48 4.60 -21.32
N GLN A 304 33.81 5.57 -20.48
CA GLN A 304 35.21 5.85 -20.04
C GLN A 304 35.30 5.90 -18.51
N ASP A 305 34.30 6.44 -17.86
CA ASP A 305 34.32 6.75 -16.44
C ASP A 305 33.02 6.33 -15.76
N THR A 306 33.12 6.01 -14.47
CA THR A 306 31.98 5.89 -13.59
C THR A 306 31.50 7.28 -13.18
N CYS A 307 30.23 7.55 -13.41
CA CYS A 307 29.62 8.86 -13.23
C CYS A 307 28.41 8.80 -12.27
N LEU A 308 28.22 9.89 -11.54
CA LEU A 308 27.07 10.13 -10.66
C LEU A 308 26.20 11.23 -11.26
N LYS A 309 24.91 10.97 -11.42
CA LYS A 309 23.90 11.99 -11.74
C LYS A 309 22.80 12.03 -10.70
N SER A 310 22.14 13.17 -10.54
CA SER A 310 20.98 13.26 -9.65
C SER A 310 19.79 12.48 -10.20
N LYS A 311 19.17 11.65 -9.35
CA LYS A 311 17.91 10.96 -9.61
C LYS A 311 16.74 11.68 -8.95
N LYS A 312 16.87 12.01 -7.68
CA LYS A 312 15.87 12.74 -6.87
C LYS A 312 16.53 13.63 -5.84
N PHE A 313 16.18 14.89 -5.84
CA PHE A 313 16.61 15.83 -4.82
C PHE A 313 15.60 15.90 -3.68
N PHE A 314 16.08 15.99 -2.43
CA PHE A 314 15.26 16.14 -1.22
C PHE A 314 15.52 17.45 -0.47
N ILE A 315 16.38 18.30 -0.98
CA ILE A 315 16.67 19.61 -0.41
C ILE A 315 15.39 20.46 -0.38
N LYS A 316 15.25 21.29 0.64
CA LYS A 316 14.19 22.31 0.72
C LYS A 316 14.33 23.26 -0.48
N ASP A 317 13.22 23.44 -1.21
CA ASP A 317 13.07 24.58 -2.11
C ASP A 317 13.08 25.86 -1.30
#